data_f57ffcdd61970c71cae4fca31c1b8465
#
_entry.id   f57ffcdd61970c71cae4fca31c1b8465
#
_cell.length_a   1.000
_cell.length_b   1.000
_cell.length_c   1.000
_cell.angle_alpha   90.00
_cell.angle_beta   90.00
_cell.angle_gamma   90.00
#
_symmetry.space_group_name_H-M   'P 1'
#
loop_
_entity.id
_entity.type
_entity.pdbx_description
1 polymer ?
#
loop_
_entity_poly.entity_id
_entity_poly.type
_entity_poly.pdbx_seq_one_letter_code
_entity_poly.pdbx_strand_id
1 'polypeptide(L)'
;DEAYISSLGKFIETDFLNFRLVNADSTIGGMIVCSSNPQARRVKEWFDQNVSTLETGLVISDEDAPRSDINKETQKAFRKTLKPDILIVHQMLTTGYDVPRLKKMYLLRNAKEHTLLQTISRVNRPYKNPKTGKVYQYGYIVDFVDIENEYDRTIEMYLKEMEDDFNDDSDEHFSLAGLVIGPEDIDKKYHAYQAHATAARVSETQPENDPCD
;
A
#
# COMPACT_ATOMS: atom_id res chain seq x y z
N ASP A 1 0.01 25.86 0.20
CA ASP A 1 0.90 26.34 -0.85
C ASP A 1 0.53 25.70 -2.18
N GLU A 2 0.31 26.51 -3.21
CA GLU A 2 -0.14 26.05 -4.54
C GLU A 2 0.99 25.32 -5.28
N ALA A 3 2.22 25.77 -5.11
CA ALA A 3 3.40 25.11 -5.69
C ALA A 3 3.60 23.69 -5.16
N TYR A 4 3.32 23.47 -3.88
CA TYR A 4 3.36 22.13 -3.26
C TYR A 4 2.30 21.22 -3.87
N ILE A 5 1.04 21.67 -4.00
CA ILE A 5 -0.04 20.88 -4.59
C ILE A 5 0.27 20.54 -6.06
N SER A 6 0.83 21.47 -6.81
CA SER A 6 1.24 21.23 -8.20
C SER A 6 2.35 20.18 -8.32
N SER A 7 3.38 20.28 -7.51
CA SER A 7 4.48 19.31 -7.49
C SER A 7 4.02 17.92 -7.06
N LEU A 8 3.20 17.86 -6.02
CA LEU A 8 2.58 16.64 -5.50
C LEU A 8 1.70 15.96 -6.57
N GLY A 9 0.82 16.73 -7.21
CA GLY A 9 -0.11 16.22 -8.21
C GLY A 9 0.63 15.64 -9.42
N LYS A 10 1.64 16.34 -9.94
CA LYS A 10 2.50 15.85 -11.04
C LYS A 10 3.23 14.56 -10.67
N PHE A 11 3.76 14.49 -9.44
CA PHE A 11 4.41 13.27 -8.97
C PHE A 11 3.43 12.10 -8.93
N ILE A 12 2.26 12.29 -8.30
CA ILE A 12 1.26 11.23 -8.15
C ILE A 12 0.74 10.76 -9.52
N GLU A 13 0.45 11.68 -10.45
CA GLU A 13 0.04 11.33 -11.81
C GLU A 13 1.09 10.45 -12.48
N THR A 14 2.34 10.91 -12.51
CA THR A 14 3.45 10.20 -13.17
C THR A 14 3.68 8.83 -12.54
N ASP A 15 3.77 8.76 -11.21
CA ASP A 15 4.01 7.52 -10.49
C ASP A 15 2.87 6.51 -10.66
N PHE A 16 1.62 6.96 -10.61
CA PHE A 16 0.47 6.08 -10.77
C PHE A 16 0.32 5.55 -12.20
N LEU A 17 0.56 6.38 -13.21
CA LEU A 17 0.56 5.95 -14.61
C LEU A 17 1.68 4.95 -14.86
N ASN A 18 2.89 5.21 -14.37
CA ASN A 18 4.01 4.28 -14.46
C ASN A 18 3.72 2.96 -13.75
N PHE A 19 3.10 3.01 -12.57
CA PHE A 19 2.71 1.80 -11.84
C PHE A 19 1.73 0.93 -12.64
N ARG A 20 0.75 1.53 -13.29
CA ARG A 20 -0.16 0.83 -14.20
C ARG A 20 0.54 0.30 -15.44
N LEU A 21 1.43 1.08 -16.03
CA LEU A 21 2.19 0.70 -17.23
C LEU A 21 3.10 -0.51 -16.96
N VAL A 22 3.90 -0.47 -15.90
CA VAL A 22 4.79 -1.58 -15.51
C VAL A 22 4.01 -2.86 -15.22
N ASN A 23 2.83 -2.73 -14.65
CA ASN A 23 1.95 -3.86 -14.37
C ASN A 23 1.11 -4.31 -15.57
N ALA A 24 1.09 -3.55 -16.66
CA ALA A 24 0.22 -3.73 -17.82
C ALA A 24 -1.27 -3.89 -17.39
N ASP A 25 -1.71 -3.08 -16.40
CA ASP A 25 -3.02 -3.24 -15.78
C ASP A 25 -3.68 -1.90 -15.43
N SER A 26 -4.64 -1.49 -16.25
CA SER A 26 -5.45 -0.29 -16.03
C SER A 26 -6.58 -0.46 -15.01
N THR A 27 -6.81 -1.68 -14.49
CA THR A 27 -7.87 -1.94 -13.50
C THR A 27 -7.44 -1.63 -12.08
N ILE A 28 -6.14 -1.49 -11.83
CA ILE A 28 -5.58 -1.07 -10.55
C ILE A 28 -6.09 0.30 -10.15
N GLY A 29 -6.55 0.44 -8.90
CA GLY A 29 -6.98 1.70 -8.31
C GLY A 29 -5.95 2.30 -7.36
N GLY A 30 -6.01 3.63 -7.21
CA GLY A 30 -5.22 4.40 -6.26
C GLY A 30 -6.05 5.08 -5.17
N MET A 31 -5.39 5.54 -4.10
CA MET A 31 -5.98 6.36 -3.04
C MET A 31 -4.98 7.41 -2.56
N ILE A 32 -5.42 8.65 -2.41
CA ILE A 32 -4.66 9.74 -1.78
C ILE A 32 -5.32 10.04 -0.44
N VAL A 33 -4.59 9.84 0.65
CA VAL A 33 -5.07 10.09 2.01
C VAL A 33 -4.56 11.46 2.47
N CYS A 34 -5.42 12.44 2.46
CA CYS A 34 -5.10 13.82 2.80
C CYS A 34 -5.15 14.09 4.31
N SER A 35 -4.45 15.13 4.75
CA SER A 35 -4.42 15.56 6.16
C SER A 35 -5.66 16.35 6.58
N SER A 36 -6.40 16.93 5.62
CA SER A 36 -7.58 17.75 5.87
C SER A 36 -8.54 17.78 4.68
N ASN A 37 -9.81 18.12 4.92
CA ASN A 37 -10.78 18.34 3.84
C ASN A 37 -10.36 19.46 2.88
N PRO A 38 -9.82 20.62 3.33
CA PRO A 38 -9.30 21.64 2.43
C PRO A 38 -8.16 21.13 1.54
N GLN A 39 -7.23 20.32 2.07
CA GLN A 39 -6.19 19.73 1.25
C GLN A 39 -6.77 18.78 0.20
N ALA A 40 -7.71 17.92 0.59
CA ALA A 40 -8.35 16.97 -0.32
C ALA A 40 -9.07 17.70 -1.48
N ARG A 41 -9.76 18.82 -1.19
CA ARG A 41 -10.40 19.65 -2.21
C ARG A 41 -9.41 20.26 -3.18
N ARG A 42 -8.29 20.83 -2.68
CA ARG A 42 -7.25 21.42 -3.53
C ARG A 42 -6.57 20.37 -4.43
N VAL A 43 -6.29 19.20 -3.87
CA VAL A 43 -5.73 18.09 -4.67
C VAL A 43 -6.72 17.67 -5.76
N LYS A 44 -8.01 17.54 -5.44
CA LYS A 44 -9.06 17.22 -6.41
C LYS A 44 -9.15 18.27 -7.52
N GLU A 45 -9.21 19.54 -7.15
CA GLU A 45 -9.27 20.65 -8.08
C GLU A 45 -8.06 20.69 -9.03
N TRP A 46 -6.86 20.47 -8.47
CA TRP A 46 -5.66 20.40 -9.28
C TRP A 46 -5.73 19.29 -10.32
N PHE A 47 -6.16 18.08 -9.93
CA PHE A 47 -6.33 16.96 -10.86
C PHE A 47 -7.36 17.28 -11.94
N ASP A 48 -8.50 17.86 -11.60
CA ASP A 48 -9.56 18.22 -12.54
C ASP A 48 -9.10 19.24 -13.58
N GLN A 49 -8.20 20.16 -13.19
CA GLN A 49 -7.70 21.22 -14.07
C GLN A 49 -6.51 20.80 -14.93
N ASN A 50 -5.69 19.87 -14.45
CA ASN A 50 -4.38 19.60 -15.05
C ASN A 50 -4.24 18.18 -15.64
N VAL A 51 -5.10 17.23 -15.26
CA VAL A 51 -4.96 15.82 -15.61
C VAL A 51 -6.19 15.32 -16.34
N SER A 52 -6.02 14.96 -17.63
CA SER A 52 -7.10 14.34 -18.43
C SER A 52 -6.98 12.82 -18.54
N THR A 53 -5.84 12.26 -18.14
CA THR A 53 -5.51 10.83 -18.27
C THR A 53 -6.07 9.97 -17.14
N LEU A 54 -6.33 10.58 -15.98
CA LEU A 54 -6.83 9.93 -14.77
C LEU A 54 -8.09 10.63 -14.26
N GLU A 55 -9.07 9.84 -13.92
CA GLU A 55 -10.28 10.30 -13.25
C GLU A 55 -10.13 10.18 -11.73
N THR A 56 -10.40 11.24 -10.99
CA THR A 56 -10.33 11.25 -9.53
C THR A 56 -11.69 11.43 -8.88
N GLY A 57 -11.93 10.76 -7.76
CA GLY A 57 -13.14 10.87 -6.96
C GLY A 57 -12.85 11.41 -5.56
N LEU A 58 -13.61 12.39 -5.10
CA LEU A 58 -13.47 12.98 -3.77
C LEU A 58 -14.45 12.33 -2.79
N VAL A 59 -13.92 11.78 -1.68
CA VAL A 59 -14.72 11.16 -0.61
C VAL A 59 -14.27 11.74 0.73
N ILE A 60 -15.01 12.71 1.22
CA ILE A 60 -14.74 13.44 2.46
C ILE A 60 -16.02 13.59 3.29
N SER A 61 -15.88 13.67 4.62
CA SER A 61 -16.96 14.12 5.48
C SER A 61 -17.08 15.63 5.39
N ASP A 62 -18.29 16.13 5.21
CA ASP A 62 -18.57 17.55 5.16
C ASP A 62 -19.69 17.85 6.16
N GLU A 63 -19.39 18.67 7.16
CA GLU A 63 -20.36 19.03 8.20
C GLU A 63 -21.39 20.02 7.65
N ASP A 64 -20.98 20.85 6.68
CA ASP A 64 -21.81 21.94 6.13
C ASP A 64 -22.71 21.50 4.96
N ALA A 65 -22.43 20.36 4.33
CA ALA A 65 -23.23 19.83 3.24
C ALA A 65 -23.24 18.29 3.24
N PRO A 66 -24.39 17.63 3.35
CA PRO A 66 -24.47 16.18 3.35
C PRO A 66 -24.03 15.62 1.99
N ARG A 67 -22.76 15.22 1.89
CA ARG A 67 -22.18 14.53 0.72
C ARG A 67 -22.35 13.01 0.79
N SER A 68 -23.18 12.52 1.72
CA SER A 68 -23.27 11.08 1.99
C SER A 68 -23.63 10.27 0.74
N ASP A 69 -24.53 10.79 -0.10
CA ASP A 69 -24.98 10.07 -1.30
C ASP A 69 -23.93 10.14 -2.42
N ILE A 70 -23.33 11.33 -2.65
CA ILE A 70 -22.22 11.48 -3.60
C ILE A 70 -21.03 10.61 -3.19
N ASN A 71 -20.69 10.58 -1.91
CA ASN A 71 -19.63 9.73 -1.39
C ASN A 71 -19.93 8.24 -1.62
N LYS A 72 -21.17 7.79 -1.34
CA LYS A 72 -21.60 6.41 -1.56
C LYS A 72 -21.56 6.03 -3.03
N GLU A 73 -22.02 6.91 -3.92
CA GLU A 73 -21.99 6.70 -5.36
C GLU A 73 -20.54 6.60 -5.87
N THR A 74 -19.66 7.53 -5.47
CA THR A 74 -18.24 7.51 -5.83
C THR A 74 -17.56 6.23 -5.35
N GLN A 75 -17.81 5.82 -4.12
CA GLN A 75 -17.27 4.58 -3.56
C GLN A 75 -17.78 3.34 -4.31
N LYS A 76 -19.08 3.29 -4.63
CA LYS A 76 -19.70 2.21 -5.39
C LYS A 76 -19.14 2.14 -6.80
N ALA A 77 -18.99 3.29 -7.46
CA ALA A 77 -18.41 3.38 -8.79
C ALA A 77 -16.95 2.88 -8.78
N PHE A 78 -16.11 3.38 -7.86
CA PHE A 78 -14.72 2.92 -7.71
C PHE A 78 -14.61 1.40 -7.56
N ARG A 79 -15.51 0.78 -6.80
CA ARG A 79 -15.52 -0.67 -6.59
C ARG A 79 -16.03 -1.47 -7.80
N LYS A 80 -17.07 -0.98 -8.49
CA LYS A 80 -17.82 -1.77 -9.48
C LYS A 80 -17.46 -1.46 -10.93
N THR A 81 -17.22 -0.18 -11.25
CA THR A 81 -17.04 0.30 -12.64
C THR A 81 -15.59 0.53 -13.02
N LEU A 82 -14.64 0.32 -12.10
CA LEU A 82 -13.22 0.63 -12.26
C LEU A 82 -12.93 2.14 -12.42
N LYS A 83 -13.92 2.99 -12.15
CA LYS A 83 -13.82 4.45 -12.14
C LYS A 83 -14.39 4.99 -10.82
N PRO A 84 -13.88 6.10 -10.31
CA PRO A 84 -12.67 6.82 -10.73
C PRO A 84 -11.39 5.97 -10.62
N ASP A 85 -10.27 6.43 -11.17
CA ASP A 85 -8.98 5.75 -11.11
C ASP A 85 -8.33 5.87 -9.73
N ILE A 86 -8.46 7.06 -9.13
CA ILE A 86 -7.89 7.40 -7.82
C ILE A 86 -9.00 8.00 -6.93
N LEU A 87 -9.09 7.54 -5.69
CA LEU A 87 -9.88 8.18 -4.65
C LEU A 87 -9.04 9.20 -3.86
N ILE A 88 -9.58 10.39 -3.63
CA ILE A 88 -9.02 11.41 -2.75
C ILE A 88 -9.87 11.45 -1.49
N VAL A 89 -9.26 11.19 -0.35
CA VAL A 89 -10.00 11.00 0.91
C VAL A 89 -9.37 11.78 2.06
N HIS A 90 -10.20 12.11 3.06
CA HIS A 90 -9.76 12.55 4.38
C HIS A 90 -10.63 11.87 5.44
N GLN A 91 -10.03 11.18 6.41
CA GLN A 91 -10.66 10.43 7.51
C GLN A 91 -11.69 9.36 7.11
N MET A 92 -12.27 9.45 5.93
CA MET A 92 -13.22 8.46 5.43
C MET A 92 -12.49 7.24 4.85
N LEU A 93 -13.17 6.09 4.84
CA LEU A 93 -12.67 4.81 4.34
C LEU A 93 -11.57 4.15 5.21
N THR A 94 -11.34 4.67 6.41
CA THR A 94 -10.47 4.01 7.39
C THR A 94 -11.12 2.76 7.99
N THR A 95 -12.45 2.63 7.93
CA THR A 95 -13.20 1.46 8.39
C THR A 95 -14.21 0.97 7.34
N GLY A 96 -14.38 -0.35 7.21
CA GLY A 96 -15.50 -0.96 6.47
C GLY A 96 -15.46 -0.90 4.93
N TYR A 97 -14.50 -0.21 4.30
CA TYR A 97 -14.43 -0.10 2.83
C TYR A 97 -13.49 -1.14 2.23
N ASP A 98 -14.07 -2.18 1.63
CA ASP A 98 -13.35 -3.29 1.02
C ASP A 98 -13.32 -3.15 -0.51
N VAL A 99 -12.14 -2.85 -1.06
CA VAL A 99 -11.93 -2.75 -2.51
C VAL A 99 -10.58 -3.34 -2.89
N PRO A 100 -10.54 -4.61 -3.29
CA PRO A 100 -9.29 -5.33 -3.61
C PRO A 100 -8.45 -4.68 -4.71
N ARG A 101 -9.08 -3.97 -5.68
CA ARG A 101 -8.35 -3.25 -6.74
C ARG A 101 -7.51 -2.07 -6.27
N LEU A 102 -7.71 -1.60 -5.04
CA LEU A 102 -6.87 -0.57 -4.43
C LEU A 102 -5.47 -1.15 -4.15
N LYS A 103 -4.49 -0.78 -4.97
CA LYS A 103 -3.13 -1.32 -4.93
C LYS A 103 -2.04 -0.26 -4.76
N LYS A 104 -2.39 1.02 -4.84
CA LYS A 104 -1.46 2.13 -4.64
C LYS A 104 -2.08 3.16 -3.69
N MET A 105 -1.35 3.55 -2.66
CA MET A 105 -1.80 4.55 -1.69
C MET A 105 -0.72 5.62 -1.51
N TYR A 106 -1.15 6.86 -1.42
CA TYR A 106 -0.31 8.04 -1.17
C TYR A 106 -0.72 8.65 0.16
N LEU A 107 0.15 8.60 1.15
CA LEU A 107 -0.12 9.11 2.49
C LEU A 107 0.41 10.52 2.66
N LEU A 108 -0.49 11.49 2.78
CA LEU A 108 -0.21 12.90 3.03
C LEU A 108 -0.56 13.31 4.47
N ARG A 109 -0.94 12.34 5.30
CA ARG A 109 -1.26 12.57 6.72
C ARG A 109 -0.50 11.58 7.59
N ASN A 110 -0.04 12.06 8.71
CA ASN A 110 0.46 11.21 9.76
C ASN A 110 -0.72 10.47 10.40
N ALA A 111 -0.71 9.16 10.36
CA ALA A 111 -1.67 8.30 11.04
C ALA A 111 -0.92 7.53 12.12
N LYS A 112 -1.53 7.36 13.28
CA LYS A 112 -0.92 6.71 14.44
C LYS A 112 -1.59 5.38 14.75
N GLU A 113 -0.79 4.44 15.28
CA GLU A 113 -1.25 3.19 15.87
C GLU A 113 -2.30 2.43 15.00
N HIS A 114 -3.40 2.02 15.61
CA HIS A 114 -4.47 1.27 14.92
C HIS A 114 -4.99 1.95 13.64
N THR A 115 -5.03 3.28 13.60
CA THR A 115 -5.47 4.01 12.40
C THR A 115 -4.50 3.81 11.24
N LEU A 116 -3.20 3.77 11.52
CA LEU A 116 -2.16 3.51 10.53
C LEU A 116 -2.31 2.09 9.96
N LEU A 117 -2.36 1.08 10.81
CA LEU A 117 -2.52 -0.32 10.40
C LEU A 117 -3.81 -0.55 9.62
N GLN A 118 -4.93 0.02 10.07
CA GLN A 118 -6.20 -0.04 9.35
C GLN A 118 -6.14 0.61 7.98
N THR A 119 -5.40 1.72 7.84
CA THR A 119 -5.22 2.42 6.58
C THR A 119 -4.37 1.59 5.62
N ILE A 120 -3.23 1.07 6.09
CA ILE A 120 -2.30 0.24 5.32
C ILE A 120 -2.95 -1.07 4.88
N SER A 121 -3.73 -1.71 5.74
CA SER A 121 -4.43 -2.96 5.43
C SER A 121 -5.37 -2.86 4.22
N ARG A 122 -5.80 -1.64 3.84
CA ARG A 122 -6.69 -1.42 2.69
C ARG A 122 -6.04 -1.75 1.36
N VAL A 123 -4.76 -1.44 1.19
CA VAL A 123 -4.03 -1.77 -0.05
C VAL A 123 -3.48 -3.19 -0.05
N ASN A 124 -3.32 -3.80 1.13
CA ASN A 124 -2.69 -5.11 1.29
C ASN A 124 -3.70 -6.27 1.20
N ARG A 125 -4.65 -6.19 0.27
CA ARG A 125 -5.64 -7.24 -0.01
C ARG A 125 -5.35 -7.90 -1.34
N PRO A 126 -5.45 -9.22 -1.46
CA PRO A 126 -5.27 -9.89 -2.75
C PRO A 126 -6.28 -9.36 -3.79
N TYR A 127 -5.78 -9.08 -4.99
CA TYR A 127 -6.61 -8.66 -6.11
C TYR A 127 -6.30 -9.50 -7.33
N LYS A 128 -7.34 -10.04 -7.95
CA LYS A 128 -7.24 -10.74 -9.22
C LYS A 128 -7.85 -9.88 -10.32
N ASN A 129 -7.04 -9.52 -11.31
CA ASN A 129 -7.52 -8.79 -12.48
C ASN A 129 -8.58 -9.63 -13.21
N PRO A 130 -9.81 -9.11 -13.39
CA PRO A 130 -10.91 -9.87 -13.99
C PRO A 130 -10.72 -10.19 -15.47
N LYS A 131 -9.83 -9.44 -16.17
CA LYS A 131 -9.58 -9.61 -17.60
C LYS A 131 -8.40 -10.54 -17.89
N THR A 132 -7.30 -10.37 -17.13
CA THR A 132 -6.04 -11.09 -17.38
C THR A 132 -5.81 -12.27 -16.45
N GLY A 133 -6.54 -12.33 -15.33
CA GLY A 133 -6.31 -13.32 -14.28
C GLY A 133 -5.07 -13.04 -13.41
N LYS A 134 -4.29 -11.99 -13.69
CA LYS A 134 -3.11 -11.61 -12.90
C LYS A 134 -3.49 -11.35 -11.46
N VAL A 135 -2.73 -11.90 -10.53
CA VAL A 135 -2.95 -11.79 -9.08
C VAL A 135 -1.93 -10.84 -8.47
N TYR A 136 -2.41 -9.91 -7.65
CA TYR A 136 -1.62 -8.98 -6.84
C TYR A 136 -1.79 -9.37 -5.38
N GLN A 137 -0.74 -9.87 -4.76
CA GLN A 137 -0.76 -10.25 -3.34
C GLN A 137 -0.67 -9.02 -2.43
N TYR A 138 0.11 -8.01 -2.84
CA TYR A 138 0.45 -6.85 -2.03
C TYR A 138 -0.04 -5.55 -2.68
N GLY A 139 -0.17 -4.51 -1.87
CA GLY A 139 -0.29 -3.13 -2.30
C GLY A 139 0.99 -2.35 -2.02
N TYR A 140 1.01 -1.10 -2.50
CA TYR A 140 2.17 -0.22 -2.41
C TYR A 140 1.76 1.09 -1.78
N ILE A 141 2.58 1.60 -0.90
CA ILE A 141 2.38 2.87 -0.21
C ILE A 141 3.52 3.80 -0.59
N VAL A 142 3.17 5.04 -0.93
CA VAL A 142 4.09 6.15 -1.06
C VAL A 142 3.86 7.06 0.12
N ASP A 143 4.87 7.22 0.93
CA ASP A 143 4.82 7.97 2.16
C ASP A 143 5.43 9.37 1.98
N PHE A 144 4.66 10.41 2.28
CA PHE A 144 5.09 11.82 2.23
C PHE A 144 5.27 12.44 3.62
N VAL A 145 5.08 11.66 4.68
CA VAL A 145 5.04 12.16 6.06
C VAL A 145 5.94 11.38 7.02
N ASP A 146 6.78 10.49 6.48
CA ASP A 146 7.76 9.70 7.23
C ASP A 146 7.11 8.89 8.37
N ILE A 147 6.24 7.94 7.98
CA ILE A 147 5.54 7.06 8.93
C ILE A 147 6.34 5.81 9.29
N GLU A 148 7.53 5.58 8.72
CA GLU A 148 8.30 4.36 8.89
C GLU A 148 8.53 4.05 10.38
N ASN A 149 9.04 5.01 11.13
CA ASN A 149 9.26 4.85 12.57
C ASN A 149 7.98 4.59 13.37
N GLU A 150 6.87 5.20 12.98
CA GLU A 150 5.57 4.99 13.64
C GLU A 150 4.98 3.62 13.28
N TYR A 151 5.22 3.16 12.05
CA TYR A 151 4.82 1.84 11.61
C TYR A 151 5.55 0.74 12.39
N ASP A 152 6.88 0.81 12.46
CA ASP A 152 7.70 -0.16 13.18
C ASP A 152 7.31 -0.23 14.66
N ARG A 153 7.17 0.92 15.31
CA ARG A 153 6.73 1.00 16.70
C ARG A 153 5.33 0.40 16.90
N THR A 154 4.41 0.66 15.99
CA THR A 154 3.04 0.14 16.07
C THR A 154 3.01 -1.36 15.90
N ILE A 155 3.82 -1.91 14.99
CA ILE A 155 3.96 -3.36 14.81
C ILE A 155 4.58 -4.01 16.04
N GLU A 156 5.65 -3.42 16.61
CA GLU A 156 6.27 -3.93 17.83
C GLU A 156 5.29 -3.96 19.02
N MET A 157 4.52 -2.89 19.21
CA MET A 157 3.48 -2.84 20.24
C MET A 157 2.42 -3.93 20.04
N TYR A 158 1.95 -4.10 18.82
CA TYR A 158 0.93 -5.10 18.49
C TYR A 158 1.43 -6.53 18.68
N LEU A 159 2.68 -6.81 18.27
CA LEU A 159 3.30 -8.11 18.50
C LEU A 159 3.49 -8.40 19.98
N LYS A 160 3.88 -7.40 20.76
CA LYS A 160 4.02 -7.54 22.22
C LYS A 160 2.69 -7.80 22.90
N GLU A 161 1.61 -7.09 22.55
CA GLU A 161 0.26 -7.37 23.06
C GLU A 161 -0.16 -8.82 22.74
N MET A 162 0.10 -9.29 21.52
CA MET A 162 -0.19 -10.67 21.15
C MET A 162 0.64 -11.67 21.95
N GLU A 163 1.93 -11.42 22.16
CA GLU A 163 2.79 -12.28 23.00
C GLU A 163 2.30 -12.33 24.45
N ASP A 164 1.90 -11.19 25.01
CA ASP A 164 1.39 -11.11 26.38
C ASP A 164 0.07 -11.89 26.52
N ASP A 165 -0.88 -11.72 25.57
CA ASP A 165 -2.15 -12.47 25.54
C ASP A 165 -1.93 -13.99 25.40
N PHE A 166 -0.99 -14.43 24.56
CA PHE A 166 -0.68 -15.85 24.41
C PHE A 166 0.02 -16.45 25.63
N ASN A 167 0.89 -15.68 26.30
CA ASN A 167 1.65 -16.15 27.46
C ASN A 167 0.82 -16.16 28.75
N ASP A 168 -0.25 -15.35 28.83
CA ASP A 168 -1.19 -15.38 29.96
C ASP A 168 -2.07 -16.65 29.96
N ASP A 169 -2.32 -17.24 28.76
CA ASP A 169 -3.19 -18.41 28.59
C ASP A 169 -2.43 -19.75 28.48
N SER A 170 -1.10 -19.76 28.42
CA SER A 170 -0.32 -20.99 28.21
C SER A 170 0.95 -21.07 29.09
N ASP A 171 1.26 -22.30 29.56
CA ASP A 171 2.49 -22.60 30.28
C ASP A 171 3.75 -22.60 29.36
N GLU A 172 3.60 -22.40 28.05
CA GLU A 172 4.69 -22.35 27.08
C GLU A 172 4.96 -20.88 26.65
N HIS A 173 6.19 -20.44 26.86
CA HIS A 173 6.65 -19.12 26.39
C HIS A 173 6.68 -19.09 24.85
N PHE A 174 5.75 -18.32 24.27
CA PHE A 174 5.68 -18.04 22.83
C PHE A 174 6.31 -16.67 22.54
N SER A 175 7.15 -16.58 21.52
CA SER A 175 7.74 -15.30 21.06
C SER A 175 7.53 -15.10 19.57
N LEU A 176 7.04 -13.92 19.23
CA LEU A 176 6.86 -13.45 17.84
C LEU A 176 8.12 -12.72 17.32
N ALA A 177 9.19 -12.70 18.09
CA ALA A 177 10.43 -12.05 17.69
C ALA A 177 10.96 -12.62 16.35
N GLY A 178 11.20 -11.76 15.39
CA GLY A 178 11.70 -12.12 14.05
C GLY A 178 10.61 -12.44 13.02
N LEU A 179 9.31 -12.29 13.35
CA LEU A 179 8.23 -12.34 12.37
C LEU A 179 8.15 -11.05 11.52
N VAL A 180 8.58 -9.93 12.08
CA VAL A 180 8.74 -8.67 11.33
C VAL A 180 10.20 -8.55 10.92
N ILE A 181 10.42 -8.44 9.62
CA ILE A 181 11.75 -8.35 9.02
C ILE A 181 11.97 -6.91 8.59
N GLY A 182 12.91 -6.23 9.25
CA GLY A 182 13.32 -4.88 8.88
C GLY A 182 14.11 -4.84 7.56
N PRO A 183 14.31 -3.66 6.96
CA PRO A 183 15.08 -3.49 5.72
C PRO A 183 16.48 -4.11 5.80
N GLU A 184 17.18 -3.97 6.93
CA GLU A 184 18.51 -4.53 7.17
C GLU A 184 18.52 -6.07 7.20
N ASP A 185 17.44 -6.68 7.66
CA ASP A 185 17.29 -8.13 7.69
C ASP A 185 16.93 -8.69 6.31
N ILE A 186 16.20 -7.93 5.51
CA ILE A 186 15.92 -8.24 4.10
C ILE A 186 17.22 -8.26 3.32
N ASP A 187 18.08 -7.27 3.49
CA ASP A 187 19.39 -7.19 2.83
C ASP A 187 20.28 -8.37 3.24
N LYS A 188 20.35 -8.70 4.54
CA LYS A 188 21.11 -9.86 5.03
C LYS A 188 20.59 -11.17 4.43
N LYS A 189 19.28 -11.37 4.40
CA LYS A 189 18.67 -12.57 3.80
C LYS A 189 18.88 -12.62 2.29
N TYR A 190 18.80 -11.48 1.60
CA TYR A 190 19.07 -11.40 0.17
C TYR A 190 20.50 -11.75 -0.18
N HIS A 191 21.48 -11.23 0.58
CA HIS A 191 22.90 -11.58 0.40
C HIS A 191 23.18 -13.05 0.73
N ALA A 192 22.55 -13.59 1.78
CA ALA A 192 22.66 -15.01 2.10
C ALA A 192 22.09 -15.90 0.97
N TYR A 193 20.93 -15.51 0.40
CA TYR A 193 20.32 -16.22 -0.72
C TYR A 193 21.19 -16.18 -1.98
N GLN A 194 21.80 -15.03 -2.30
CA GLN A 194 22.74 -14.92 -3.42
C GLN A 194 23.98 -15.79 -3.22
N ALA A 195 24.53 -15.83 -2.00
CA ALA A 195 25.67 -16.67 -1.68
C ALA A 195 25.36 -18.18 -1.87
N HIS A 196 24.18 -18.62 -1.42
CA HIS A 196 23.72 -20.00 -1.63
C HIS A 196 23.48 -20.32 -3.12
N ALA A 197 22.89 -19.41 -3.87
CA ALA A 197 22.67 -19.59 -5.31
C ALA A 197 24.00 -19.66 -6.10
N THR A 198 25.00 -18.90 -5.68
CA THR A 198 26.35 -18.94 -6.28
C THR A 198 27.05 -20.22 -5.93
N ALA A 199 26.97 -20.70 -4.69
CA ALA A 199 27.57 -21.97 -4.25
C ALA A 199 26.93 -23.17 -4.98
N ALA A 200 25.60 -23.16 -5.18
CA ALA A 200 24.91 -24.22 -5.94
C ALA A 200 25.39 -24.28 -7.41
N ARG A 201 25.60 -23.12 -8.06
CA ARG A 201 26.11 -23.06 -9.44
C ARG A 201 27.54 -23.55 -9.57
N VAL A 202 28.38 -23.34 -8.55
CA VAL A 202 29.76 -23.82 -8.54
C VAL A 202 29.82 -25.33 -8.39
N SER A 203 28.89 -25.95 -7.64
CA SER A 203 28.82 -27.41 -7.48
C SER A 203 28.34 -28.14 -8.74
N GLU A 204 27.57 -27.50 -9.61
CA GLU A 204 27.11 -28.08 -10.89
C GLU A 204 28.17 -27.99 -12.02
N THR A 205 29.24 -27.24 -11.83
CA THR A 205 30.28 -27.03 -12.86
C THR A 205 31.55 -27.88 -12.65
N GLN A 206 31.58 -28.78 -11.66
CA GLN A 206 32.69 -29.76 -11.58
C GLN A 206 32.40 -30.92 -12.55
N PRO A 207 33.26 -31.14 -13.56
CA PRO A 207 33.15 -32.34 -14.40
C PRO A 207 33.42 -33.57 -13.55
N GLU A 208 32.52 -34.55 -13.64
CA GLU A 208 32.78 -35.90 -13.18
C GLU A 208 34.09 -36.37 -13.82
N ASN A 209 35.14 -36.52 -13.04
CA ASN A 209 36.30 -37.28 -13.44
C ASN A 209 35.89 -38.76 -13.46
N ASP A 210 35.53 -39.24 -14.62
CA ASP A 210 35.36 -40.65 -14.91
C ASP A 210 36.75 -41.34 -14.83
N PRO A 211 36.97 -42.31 -13.95
CA PRO A 211 38.19 -43.07 -13.93
C PRO A 211 38.01 -44.30 -14.83
N CYS A 212 38.25 -44.14 -16.10
CA CYS A 212 38.51 -45.23 -17.02
C CYS A 212 39.95 -45.11 -17.49
N ASP A 213 40.82 -45.86 -16.86
CA ASP A 213 41.78 -46.85 -17.39
C ASP A 213 42.73 -47.33 -16.28
#